data_3551a93adfaa693a06a33dbd78385e4b
#
_entry.id   3551a93adfaa693a06a33dbd78385e4b
#
_cell.length_a   1.000
_cell.length_b   1.000
_cell.length_c   1.000
_cell.angle_alpha   90.00
_cell.angle_beta   90.00
_cell.angle_gamma   90.00
#
_symmetry.space_group_name_H-M   'P 1'
#
loop_
_entity.id
_entity.type
_entity.pdbx_description
1 polymer ?
#
loop_
_entity_poly.entity_id
_entity_poly.type
_entity_poly.pdbx_seq_one_letter_code
_entity_poly.pdbx_strand_id
1 'polypeptide(L)'
;MTETNCIFSFGIITDTHIRAPGGDLSTVFPVNTKANNRARYAVELLKNEKHDFVIHLGDVVHPLPNMSSYFPAVQEAHKILAPLKPSLNFVPGNHDLGDKLSEVAPAKAANDTTISIYKEAFGENYYSFDHAGILFVVMNSSLVNGGTEEEKRQRSWLENLLREKKGKRIFLF
;
A
#
# COMPACT_ATOMS: atom_id res chain seq x y z
N MET A 1 -32.36 -20.70 6.02
CA MET A 1 -31.04 -20.04 5.93
C MET A 1 -31.34 -18.55 5.75
N THR A 2 -30.98 -17.73 6.73
CA THR A 2 -31.11 -16.28 6.62
C THR A 2 -30.12 -15.80 5.55
N GLU A 3 -30.60 -15.25 4.46
CA GLU A 3 -29.75 -14.55 3.50
C GLU A 3 -29.03 -13.44 4.25
N THR A 4 -27.71 -13.56 4.42
CA THR A 4 -26.85 -12.48 4.91
C THR A 4 -26.76 -11.46 3.79
N ASN A 5 -27.47 -10.36 3.92
CA ASN A 5 -27.33 -9.24 2.98
C ASN A 5 -25.91 -8.68 3.09
N CYS A 6 -25.06 -8.96 2.10
CA CYS A 6 -23.77 -8.32 1.93
C CYS A 6 -24.02 -6.84 1.64
N ILE A 7 -23.50 -5.93 2.50
CA ILE A 7 -23.67 -4.49 2.33
C ILE A 7 -22.60 -3.85 1.44
N PHE A 8 -21.43 -4.45 1.34
CA PHE A 8 -20.33 -4.09 0.43
C PHE A 8 -19.29 -5.22 0.39
N SER A 9 -18.43 -5.18 -0.60
CA SER A 9 -17.25 -6.06 -0.69
C SER A 9 -16.03 -5.26 -1.15
N PHE A 10 -14.84 -5.69 -0.74
CA PHE A 10 -13.59 -5.12 -1.24
C PHE A 10 -12.54 -6.21 -1.47
N GLY A 11 -11.70 -5.97 -2.47
CA GLY A 11 -10.58 -6.84 -2.78
C GLY A 11 -9.33 -6.45 -1.99
N ILE A 12 -8.48 -7.41 -1.68
CA ILE A 12 -7.16 -7.18 -1.09
C ILE A 12 -6.11 -7.80 -2.01
N ILE A 13 -5.05 -7.05 -2.28
CA ILE A 13 -3.84 -7.50 -2.96
C ILE A 13 -2.63 -6.99 -2.18
N THR A 14 -1.53 -7.72 -2.17
CA THR A 14 -0.32 -7.36 -1.43
C THR A 14 0.93 -7.89 -2.11
N ASP A 15 2.10 -7.32 -1.80
CA ASP A 15 3.42 -7.84 -2.18
C ASP A 15 3.55 -8.14 -3.68
N THR A 16 3.08 -7.23 -4.51
CA THR A 16 3.17 -7.42 -5.97
C THR A 16 4.58 -7.30 -6.49
N HIS A 17 5.46 -6.56 -5.80
CA HIS A 17 6.89 -6.40 -6.11
C HIS A 17 7.14 -6.15 -7.60
N ILE A 18 6.31 -5.31 -8.21
CA ILE A 18 6.39 -4.99 -9.64
C ILE A 18 7.76 -4.37 -9.96
N ARG A 19 8.32 -4.76 -11.09
CA ARG A 19 9.63 -4.32 -11.56
C ARG A 19 9.49 -3.53 -12.86
N ALA A 20 10.46 -2.66 -13.10
CA ALA A 20 10.57 -1.99 -14.39
C ALA A 20 10.70 -3.03 -15.54
N PRO A 21 10.12 -2.76 -16.71
CA PRO A 21 10.31 -3.60 -17.89
C PRO A 21 11.81 -3.72 -18.23
N GLY A 22 12.31 -4.95 -18.45
CA GLY A 22 13.72 -5.20 -18.69
C GLY A 22 14.67 -4.93 -17.51
N GLY A 23 14.11 -4.67 -16.31
CA GLY A 23 14.88 -4.42 -15.10
C GLY A 23 15.60 -5.67 -14.58
N ASP A 24 16.48 -5.44 -13.61
CA ASP A 24 17.24 -6.49 -12.96
C ASP A 24 16.31 -7.55 -12.35
N LEU A 25 16.54 -8.82 -12.70
CA LEU A 25 15.83 -9.98 -12.20
C LEU A 25 16.60 -10.68 -11.06
N SER A 26 17.75 -10.15 -10.65
CA SER A 26 18.48 -10.70 -9.51
C SER A 26 17.63 -10.64 -8.25
N THR A 27 17.53 -11.75 -7.55
CA THR A 27 16.76 -11.86 -6.32
C THR A 27 17.13 -13.17 -5.61
N VAL A 28 17.16 -13.14 -4.29
CA VAL A 28 17.31 -14.36 -3.47
C VAL A 28 16.06 -15.25 -3.53
N PHE A 29 14.94 -14.71 -4.03
CA PHE A 29 13.68 -15.41 -4.19
C PHE A 29 13.35 -15.57 -5.68
N PRO A 30 13.67 -16.72 -6.33
CA PRO A 30 13.45 -16.93 -7.77
C PRO A 30 12.02 -16.64 -8.24
N VAL A 31 11.03 -16.81 -7.36
CA VAL A 31 9.61 -16.51 -7.64
C VAL A 31 9.39 -15.04 -8.02
N ASN A 32 10.21 -14.11 -7.53
CA ASN A 32 10.09 -12.68 -7.80
C ASN A 32 10.44 -12.32 -9.26
N THR A 33 11.10 -13.21 -10.01
CA THR A 33 11.29 -13.02 -11.46
C THR A 33 9.97 -13.02 -12.23
N LYS A 34 8.91 -13.58 -11.65
CA LYS A 34 7.55 -13.65 -12.23
C LYS A 34 6.59 -12.59 -11.66
N ALA A 35 7.09 -11.64 -10.85
CA ALA A 35 6.26 -10.68 -10.10
C ALA A 35 5.24 -9.96 -10.99
N ASN A 36 5.68 -9.34 -12.10
CA ASN A 36 4.79 -8.61 -13.00
C ASN A 36 3.67 -9.49 -13.60
N ASN A 37 3.99 -10.73 -13.97
CA ASN A 37 2.99 -11.65 -14.53
C ASN A 37 1.99 -12.10 -13.47
N ARG A 38 2.45 -12.33 -12.24
CA ARG A 38 1.58 -12.68 -11.12
C ARG A 38 0.68 -11.51 -10.75
N ALA A 39 1.22 -10.28 -10.75
CA ALA A 39 0.42 -9.08 -10.52
C ALA A 39 -0.68 -8.92 -11.58
N ARG A 40 -0.36 -9.09 -12.89
CA ARG A 40 -1.38 -9.06 -13.96
C ARG A 40 -2.45 -10.11 -13.77
N TYR A 41 -2.08 -11.34 -13.40
CA TYR A 41 -3.04 -12.41 -13.14
C TYR A 41 -3.97 -12.07 -11.96
N ALA A 42 -3.41 -11.58 -10.84
CA ALA A 42 -4.20 -11.17 -9.68
C ALA A 42 -5.15 -10.00 -10.03
N VAL A 43 -4.69 -9.03 -10.82
CA VAL A 43 -5.52 -7.92 -11.30
C VAL A 43 -6.70 -8.42 -12.15
N GLU A 44 -6.47 -9.36 -13.06
CA GLU A 44 -7.57 -9.94 -13.87
C GLU A 44 -8.60 -10.69 -13.01
N LEU A 45 -8.16 -11.39 -11.96
CA LEU A 45 -9.09 -12.01 -11.01
C LEU A 45 -9.93 -10.97 -10.28
N LEU A 46 -9.27 -9.95 -9.70
CA LEU A 46 -9.96 -8.89 -8.95
C LEU A 46 -10.89 -8.05 -9.82
N LYS A 47 -10.51 -7.74 -11.05
CA LYS A 47 -11.33 -6.98 -12.01
C LYS A 47 -12.63 -7.70 -12.36
N ASN A 48 -12.62 -9.02 -12.39
CA ASN A 48 -13.81 -9.83 -12.75
C ASN A 48 -14.77 -10.00 -11.56
N GLU A 49 -14.35 -9.64 -10.36
CA GLU A 49 -15.20 -9.64 -9.17
C GLU A 49 -15.88 -8.27 -9.00
N LYS A 50 -17.08 -8.27 -8.42
CA LYS A 50 -17.81 -7.03 -8.11
C LYS A 50 -17.38 -6.51 -6.74
N HIS A 51 -16.25 -5.81 -6.69
CA HIS A 51 -15.78 -5.10 -5.50
C HIS A 51 -16.13 -3.62 -5.57
N ASP A 52 -16.50 -3.03 -4.43
CA ASP A 52 -16.70 -1.59 -4.31
C ASP A 52 -15.36 -0.85 -4.43
N PHE A 53 -14.29 -1.45 -3.89
CA PHE A 53 -12.92 -0.96 -4.00
C PHE A 53 -11.89 -2.08 -3.77
N VAL A 54 -10.63 -1.76 -4.00
CA VAL A 54 -9.50 -2.65 -3.75
C VAL A 54 -8.50 -1.93 -2.85
N ILE A 55 -7.88 -2.66 -1.93
CA ILE A 55 -6.77 -2.17 -1.09
C ILE A 55 -5.52 -2.97 -1.45
N HIS A 56 -4.43 -2.27 -1.78
CA HIS A 56 -3.10 -2.83 -1.91
C HIS A 56 -2.34 -2.62 -0.61
N LEU A 57 -1.97 -3.70 0.08
CA LEU A 57 -1.36 -3.67 1.41
C LEU A 57 0.17 -3.43 1.42
N GLY A 58 0.68 -2.81 0.36
CA GLY A 58 2.09 -2.43 0.29
C GLY A 58 2.99 -3.41 -0.46
N ASP A 59 4.27 -3.04 -0.53
CA ASP A 59 5.27 -3.68 -1.38
C ASP A 59 4.81 -3.76 -2.84
N VAL A 60 4.32 -2.61 -3.33
CA VAL A 60 3.80 -2.45 -4.69
C VAL A 60 4.91 -2.69 -5.71
N VAL A 61 6.07 -2.07 -5.48
CA VAL A 61 7.24 -2.18 -6.35
C VAL A 61 8.39 -2.88 -5.65
N HIS A 62 9.27 -3.52 -6.44
CA HIS A 62 10.42 -4.23 -5.88
C HIS A 62 11.60 -3.30 -5.55
N PRO A 63 11.97 -2.32 -6.40
CA PRO A 63 13.07 -1.42 -6.11
C PRO A 63 12.75 -0.52 -4.91
N LEU A 64 13.78 -0.19 -4.12
CA LEU A 64 13.65 0.78 -3.03
C LEU A 64 13.67 2.22 -3.57
N PRO A 65 13.10 3.20 -2.84
CA PRO A 65 12.98 4.60 -3.29
C PRO A 65 14.28 5.28 -3.72
N ASN A 66 15.42 4.83 -3.19
CA ASN A 66 16.74 5.38 -3.51
C ASN A 66 17.37 4.76 -4.77
N MET A 67 16.71 3.80 -5.41
CA MET A 67 17.22 3.14 -6.63
C MET A 67 16.71 3.86 -7.88
N SER A 68 17.55 3.97 -8.91
CA SER A 68 17.17 4.59 -10.19
C SER A 68 16.03 3.86 -10.90
N SER A 69 15.83 2.58 -10.61
CA SER A 69 14.75 1.76 -11.15
C SER A 69 13.39 1.94 -10.44
N TYR A 70 13.33 2.74 -9.36
CA TYR A 70 12.09 2.91 -8.59
C TYR A 70 10.95 3.52 -9.42
N PHE A 71 11.13 4.73 -9.95
CA PHE A 71 10.09 5.37 -10.76
C PHE A 71 9.73 4.61 -12.05
N PRO A 72 10.67 4.00 -12.79
CA PRO A 72 10.32 3.06 -13.86
C PRO A 72 9.43 1.89 -13.41
N ALA A 73 9.68 1.33 -12.22
CA ALA A 73 8.82 0.29 -11.63
C ALA A 73 7.46 0.84 -11.20
N VAL A 74 7.39 2.05 -10.62
CA VAL A 74 6.14 2.76 -10.28
C VAL A 74 5.28 2.96 -11.52
N GLN A 75 5.87 3.41 -12.63
CA GLN A 75 5.16 3.57 -13.90
C GLN A 75 4.58 2.24 -14.41
N GLU A 76 5.35 1.17 -14.32
CA GLU A 76 4.86 -0.16 -14.70
C GLU A 76 3.76 -0.65 -13.75
N ALA A 77 3.89 -0.38 -12.44
CA ALA A 77 2.87 -0.70 -11.46
C ALA A 77 1.55 0.01 -11.78
N HIS A 78 1.59 1.31 -12.08
CA HIS A 78 0.40 2.04 -12.49
C HIS A 78 -0.26 1.47 -13.74
N LYS A 79 0.52 0.99 -14.72
CA LYS A 79 -0.02 0.32 -15.93
C LYS A 79 -0.69 -1.02 -15.58
N ILE A 80 -0.03 -1.85 -14.78
CA ILE A 80 -0.54 -3.16 -14.41
C ILE A 80 -1.80 -3.04 -13.55
N LEU A 81 -1.82 -2.09 -12.59
CA LEU A 81 -2.91 -1.89 -11.64
C LEU A 81 -4.03 -1.00 -12.18
N ALA A 82 -3.86 -0.38 -13.36
CA ALA A 82 -4.85 0.52 -13.97
C ALA A 82 -6.28 -0.05 -14.04
N PRO A 83 -6.50 -1.36 -14.34
CA PRO A 83 -7.84 -1.93 -14.38
C PRO A 83 -8.61 -1.90 -13.05
N LEU A 84 -7.91 -1.71 -11.92
CA LEU A 84 -8.51 -1.62 -10.58
C LEU A 84 -8.90 -0.18 -10.19
N LYS A 85 -8.47 0.85 -10.94
CA LYS A 85 -8.84 2.24 -10.70
C LYS A 85 -10.28 2.52 -11.20
N PRO A 86 -10.98 3.51 -10.61
CA PRO A 86 -10.51 4.50 -9.62
C PRO A 86 -10.57 4.04 -8.15
N SER A 87 -11.02 2.84 -7.86
CA SER A 87 -11.29 2.35 -6.51
C SER A 87 -10.11 1.64 -5.83
N LEU A 88 -8.87 1.88 -6.30
CA LEU A 88 -7.66 1.31 -5.72
C LEU A 88 -7.06 2.24 -4.67
N ASN A 89 -6.88 1.72 -3.46
CA ASN A 89 -6.28 2.39 -2.32
C ASN A 89 -4.94 1.73 -1.97
N PHE A 90 -3.92 2.52 -1.63
CA PHE A 90 -2.60 2.00 -1.29
C PHE A 90 -2.31 2.14 0.21
N VAL A 91 -1.77 1.09 0.81
CA VAL A 91 -1.12 1.10 2.12
C VAL A 91 0.39 1.01 1.87
N PRO A 92 1.23 1.81 2.51
CA PRO A 92 2.66 1.75 2.27
C PRO A 92 3.30 0.49 2.87
N GLY A 93 4.11 -0.21 2.06
CA GLY A 93 5.01 -1.27 2.50
C GLY A 93 6.44 -0.77 2.66
N ASN A 94 7.33 -1.61 3.20
CA ASN A 94 8.72 -1.23 3.43
C ASN A 94 9.53 -1.06 2.13
N HIS A 95 9.21 -1.77 1.06
CA HIS A 95 9.81 -1.52 -0.25
C HIS A 95 9.37 -0.19 -0.85
N ASP A 96 8.18 0.29 -0.52
CA ASP A 96 7.62 1.50 -1.12
C ASP A 96 8.21 2.79 -0.54
N LEU A 97 8.58 2.82 0.77
CA LEU A 97 9.07 4.03 1.41
C LEU A 97 10.18 3.83 2.47
N GLY A 98 10.54 2.61 2.77
CA GLY A 98 11.55 2.29 3.80
C GLY A 98 10.99 1.52 4.98
N ASP A 99 11.87 0.91 5.72
CA ASP A 99 11.55 0.02 6.85
C ASP A 99 11.46 0.81 8.17
N LYS A 100 11.11 0.10 9.24
CA LYS A 100 11.32 0.58 10.61
C LYS A 100 12.81 0.78 10.87
N LEU A 101 13.14 1.63 11.82
CA LEU A 101 14.50 1.78 12.29
C LEU A 101 14.95 0.44 12.88
N SER A 102 15.81 -0.30 12.15
CA SER A 102 16.32 -1.61 12.53
C SER A 102 17.67 -1.85 11.90
N GLU A 103 18.57 -2.48 12.64
CA GLU A 103 19.90 -2.86 12.15
C GLU A 103 19.87 -4.04 11.17
N VAL A 104 18.79 -4.82 11.18
CA VAL A 104 18.65 -6.04 10.38
C VAL A 104 17.69 -5.91 9.21
N ALA A 105 16.98 -4.79 9.08
CA ALA A 105 16.06 -4.58 7.97
C ALA A 105 16.81 -4.34 6.66
N PRO A 106 16.43 -5.00 5.54
CA PRO A 106 17.11 -4.83 4.26
C PRO A 106 16.91 -3.43 3.67
N ALA A 107 15.76 -2.79 3.92
CA ALA A 107 15.53 -1.40 3.56
C ALA A 107 16.04 -0.46 4.65
N LYS A 108 16.54 0.72 4.26
CA LYS A 108 16.85 1.77 5.22
C LYS A 108 15.58 2.28 5.86
N ALA A 109 15.69 2.87 7.06
CA ALA A 109 14.55 3.46 7.75
C ALA A 109 13.83 4.50 6.89
N ALA A 110 12.50 4.48 6.96
CA ALA A 110 11.65 5.50 6.37
C ALA A 110 12.05 6.89 6.90
N ASN A 111 12.09 7.87 6.02
CA ASN A 111 12.48 9.26 6.32
C ASN A 111 11.68 10.23 5.44
N ASP A 112 11.79 11.53 5.71
CA ASP A 112 11.02 12.56 4.99
C ASP A 112 11.21 12.50 3.47
N THR A 113 12.41 12.17 2.99
CA THR A 113 12.68 12.03 1.56
C THR A 113 11.93 10.85 0.95
N THR A 114 12.04 9.66 1.57
CA THR A 114 11.38 8.46 1.05
C THR A 114 9.86 8.54 1.17
N ILE A 115 9.34 9.19 2.22
CA ILE A 115 7.92 9.50 2.37
C ILE A 115 7.43 10.43 1.26
N SER A 116 8.22 11.47 0.93
CA SER A 116 7.89 12.38 -0.17
C SER A 116 7.84 11.66 -1.53
N ILE A 117 8.82 10.78 -1.78
CA ILE A 117 8.86 9.93 -2.99
C ILE A 117 7.63 9.03 -3.05
N TYR A 118 7.25 8.39 -1.93
CA TYR A 118 6.04 7.58 -1.86
C TYR A 118 4.78 8.39 -2.19
N LYS A 119 4.66 9.58 -1.59
CA LYS A 119 3.49 10.45 -1.84
C LYS A 119 3.37 10.86 -3.30
N GLU A 120 4.48 11.12 -3.97
CA GLU A 120 4.51 11.39 -5.42
C GLU A 120 4.05 10.16 -6.23
N ALA A 121 4.45 8.96 -5.80
CA ALA A 121 4.17 7.71 -6.50
C ALA A 121 2.74 7.19 -6.30
N PHE A 122 2.25 7.20 -5.06
CA PHE A 122 1.05 6.45 -4.65
C PHE A 122 0.03 7.28 -3.85
N GLY A 123 0.33 8.51 -3.49
CA GLY A 123 -0.54 9.36 -2.67
C GLY A 123 -0.17 9.36 -1.19
N GLU A 124 -1.08 9.81 -0.33
CA GLU A 124 -0.80 9.96 1.10
C GLU A 124 -0.37 8.64 1.77
N ASN A 125 0.61 8.73 2.69
CA ASN A 125 1.18 7.58 3.37
C ASN A 125 0.36 7.12 4.60
N TYR A 126 -0.58 7.94 5.06
CA TYR A 126 -1.65 7.58 6.00
C TYR A 126 -2.86 8.47 5.73
N TYR A 127 -4.05 7.90 5.77
CA TYR A 127 -5.30 8.60 5.45
C TYR A 127 -6.51 7.79 5.91
N SER A 128 -7.69 8.34 5.74
CA SER A 128 -8.93 7.62 5.98
C SER A 128 -10.00 7.96 4.93
N PHE A 129 -10.93 7.04 4.75
CA PHE A 129 -12.12 7.25 3.94
C PHE A 129 -13.33 6.53 4.54
N ASP A 130 -14.52 7.03 4.25
CA ASP A 130 -15.78 6.42 4.67
C ASP A 130 -16.37 5.60 3.52
N HIS A 131 -16.83 4.37 3.79
CA HIS A 131 -17.61 3.56 2.84
C HIS A 131 -18.70 2.80 3.57
N ALA A 132 -19.93 2.83 3.07
CA ALA A 132 -21.10 2.16 3.64
C ALA A 132 -21.28 2.40 5.17
N GLY A 133 -20.95 3.60 5.65
CA GLY A 133 -21.06 3.97 7.07
C GLY A 133 -19.91 3.45 7.97
N ILE A 134 -18.93 2.82 7.39
CA ILE A 134 -17.73 2.29 8.06
C ILE A 134 -16.53 3.18 7.73
N LEU A 135 -15.68 3.43 8.73
CA LEU A 135 -14.44 4.18 8.56
C LEU A 135 -13.29 3.23 8.22
N PHE A 136 -12.61 3.49 7.12
CA PHE A 136 -11.38 2.81 6.71
C PHE A 136 -10.20 3.71 7.02
N VAL A 137 -9.23 3.20 7.76
CA VAL A 137 -8.05 3.94 8.21
C VAL A 137 -6.81 3.23 7.69
N VAL A 138 -5.99 3.95 6.94
CA VAL A 138 -4.69 3.49 6.45
C VAL A 138 -3.60 4.12 7.29
N MET A 139 -2.67 3.30 7.79
CA MET A 139 -1.53 3.70 8.61
C MET A 139 -0.22 3.38 7.91
N ASN A 140 0.77 4.21 8.13
CA ASN A 140 2.15 3.87 7.82
C ASN A 140 2.79 3.17 9.02
N SER A 141 2.84 1.84 8.97
CA SER A 141 3.38 1.03 10.07
C SER A 141 4.90 1.16 10.22
N SER A 142 5.64 1.59 9.18
CA SER A 142 7.09 1.83 9.25
C SER A 142 7.46 2.99 10.17
N LEU A 143 6.52 3.89 10.46
CA LEU A 143 6.75 5.00 11.38
C LEU A 143 6.60 4.62 12.86
N VAL A 144 5.86 3.55 13.16
CA VAL A 144 5.47 3.21 14.54
C VAL A 144 6.69 2.83 15.37
N ASN A 145 6.89 3.52 16.50
CA ASN A 145 8.04 3.42 17.41
C ASN A 145 9.38 3.87 16.79
N GLY A 146 9.34 4.69 15.76
CA GLY A 146 10.52 5.28 15.12
C GLY A 146 11.04 6.53 15.82
N GLY A 147 10.27 7.14 16.71
CA GLY A 147 10.63 8.37 17.42
C GLY A 147 10.71 9.62 16.53
N THR A 148 10.18 9.55 15.31
CA THR A 148 10.27 10.62 14.31
C THR A 148 9.16 11.67 14.48
N GLU A 149 9.37 12.86 13.91
CA GLU A 149 8.32 13.89 13.89
C GLU A 149 7.11 13.45 13.04
N GLU A 150 7.34 12.67 11.98
CA GLU A 150 6.24 12.14 11.16
C GLU A 150 5.39 11.12 11.93
N GLU A 151 6.01 10.30 12.78
CA GLU A 151 5.26 9.44 13.71
C GLU A 151 4.35 10.25 14.63
N LYS A 152 4.86 11.34 15.21
CA LYS A 152 4.08 12.23 16.08
C LYS A 152 2.90 12.84 15.32
N ARG A 153 3.13 13.28 14.08
CA ARG A 153 2.06 13.81 13.20
C ARG A 153 0.99 12.75 12.93
N GLN A 154 1.40 11.54 12.52
CA GLN A 154 0.47 10.43 12.29
C GLN A 154 -0.32 10.07 13.54
N ARG A 155 0.33 10.00 14.69
CA ARG A 155 -0.34 9.70 15.98
C ARG A 155 -1.38 10.75 16.33
N SER A 156 -1.00 12.03 16.27
CA SER A 156 -1.93 13.13 16.56
C SER A 156 -3.11 13.16 15.60
N TRP A 157 -2.87 12.91 14.31
CA TRP A 157 -3.91 12.77 13.31
C TRP A 157 -4.87 11.63 13.65
N LEU A 158 -4.35 10.43 13.98
CA LEU A 158 -5.17 9.27 14.32
C LEU A 158 -6.01 9.52 15.58
N GLU A 159 -5.42 10.09 16.63
CA GLU A 159 -6.15 10.43 17.87
C GLU A 159 -7.30 11.41 17.62
N ASN A 160 -7.09 12.44 16.80
CA ASN A 160 -8.14 13.39 16.43
C ASN A 160 -9.23 12.70 15.60
N LEU A 161 -8.85 11.93 14.59
CA LEU A 161 -9.79 11.16 13.76
C LEU A 161 -10.69 10.25 14.60
N LEU A 162 -10.11 9.52 15.56
CA LEU A 162 -10.86 8.60 16.42
C LEU A 162 -11.82 9.34 17.37
N ARG A 163 -11.46 10.54 17.85
CA ARG A 163 -12.38 11.38 18.64
C ARG A 163 -13.54 11.89 17.80
N GLU A 164 -13.26 12.38 16.58
CA GLU A 164 -14.30 12.91 15.67
C GLU A 164 -15.25 11.82 15.18
N LYS A 165 -14.72 10.61 14.95
CA LYS A 165 -15.48 9.46 14.41
C LYS A 165 -15.93 8.48 15.50
N LYS A 166 -16.04 8.94 16.76
CA LYS A 166 -16.45 8.10 17.89
C LYS A 166 -17.76 7.38 17.61
N GLY A 167 -17.77 6.07 17.85
CA GLY A 167 -18.94 5.20 17.63
C GLY A 167 -19.04 4.59 16.22
N LYS A 168 -18.20 4.98 15.28
CA LYS A 168 -18.13 4.30 13.98
C LYS A 168 -17.43 2.94 14.10
N ARG A 169 -17.85 2.00 13.26
CA ARG A 169 -17.07 0.78 13.01
C ARG A 169 -15.86 1.14 12.17
N ILE A 170 -14.71 0.55 12.47
CA ILE A 170 -13.43 0.90 11.85
C ILE A 170 -12.76 -0.36 11.30
N PHE A 171 -12.24 -0.27 10.06
CA PHE A 171 -11.20 -1.15 9.55
C PHE A 171 -9.87 -0.39 9.55
N LEU A 172 -8.83 -0.99 10.10
CA LEU A 172 -7.48 -0.42 10.18
C LEU A 172 -6.51 -1.31 9.35
N PHE A 173 -5.74 -0.65 8.48
CA PHE A 173 -4.74 -1.25 7.62
C PHE A 173 -3.38 -0.61 7.84
#